data_4e12d37803eeceaa92f39b6c95931486
#
_entry.id   4e12d37803eeceaa92f39b6c95931486
#
_cell.length_a   1.000
_cell.length_b   1.000
_cell.length_c   1.000
_cell.angle_alpha   90.00
_cell.angle_beta   90.00
_cell.angle_gamma   90.00
#
_symmetry.space_group_name_H-M   'P 1'
#
loop_
_entity.id
_entity.type
_entity.pdbx_description
1 polymer ?
#
loop_
_entity_poly.entity_id
_entity_poly.type
_entity_poly.pdbx_seq_one_letter_code
_entity_poly.pdbx_strand_id
1 'polypeptide(L)'
;MKILAATDGSKHGKWAIESLAEMPFAVQPVVRVLHVVDVARVRAPFMIQPVIVGTERYIQSEVKRMETAAKSTKKESEALLSTLGLSGTVTVEQGGVAATIMKHAQRGIALLSIGSRGLDALDRCMLGSVSSHAVHHAPCSVLVVKERPRPIRQVVVAIDGSAESDKAVKFLMHHFNPAPDGPDREPV
;
A
#
# COMPACT_ATOMS: atom_id res chain seq x y z
N MET A 1 13.18 -1.65 10.81
CA MET A 1 11.79 -2.13 10.54
C MET A 1 11.64 -2.40 9.04
N LYS A 2 10.89 -3.46 8.62
CA LYS A 2 10.58 -3.72 7.21
C LYS A 2 9.13 -3.31 6.93
N ILE A 3 8.93 -2.54 5.88
CA ILE A 3 7.61 -2.04 5.44
C ILE A 3 7.32 -2.56 4.03
N LEU A 4 6.08 -3.00 3.81
CA LEU A 4 5.55 -3.29 2.49
C LEU A 4 4.64 -2.12 2.09
N ALA A 5 4.92 -1.45 0.98
CA ALA A 5 4.04 -0.45 0.40
C ALA A 5 3.40 -1.01 -0.87
N ALA A 6 2.07 -1.16 -0.89
CA ALA A 6 1.35 -1.63 -2.06
C ALA A 6 0.87 -0.45 -2.91
N THR A 7 1.16 -0.50 -4.21
CA THR A 7 0.75 0.56 -5.15
C THR A 7 0.20 -0.02 -6.44
N ASP A 8 -0.80 0.63 -7.00
CA ASP A 8 -1.35 0.39 -8.33
C ASP A 8 -0.98 1.50 -9.33
N GLY A 9 -0.11 2.43 -8.92
CA GLY A 9 0.26 3.62 -9.69
C GLY A 9 -0.71 4.79 -9.56
N SER A 10 -1.85 4.62 -8.87
CA SER A 10 -2.77 5.72 -8.58
C SER A 10 -2.15 6.74 -7.63
N LYS A 11 -2.79 7.91 -7.53
CA LYS A 11 -2.38 8.93 -6.55
C LYS A 11 -2.38 8.43 -5.11
N HIS A 12 -3.35 7.58 -4.73
CA HIS A 12 -3.43 7.02 -3.37
C HIS A 12 -2.34 5.98 -3.14
N GLY A 13 -1.99 5.18 -4.17
CA GLY A 13 -0.86 4.27 -4.12
C GLY A 13 0.49 5.02 -3.97
N LYS A 14 0.65 6.17 -4.62
CA LYS A 14 1.82 7.06 -4.42
C LYS A 14 1.83 7.65 -3.03
N TRP A 15 0.70 8.14 -2.53
CA TRP A 15 0.58 8.65 -1.16
C TRP A 15 0.92 7.60 -0.09
N ALA A 16 0.63 6.32 -0.34
CA ALA A 16 1.04 5.25 0.56
C ALA A 16 2.56 5.14 0.70
N ILE A 17 3.32 5.46 -0.34
CA ILE A 17 4.79 5.51 -0.29
C ILE A 17 5.25 6.83 0.36
N GLU A 18 4.69 7.96 -0.07
CA GLU A 18 5.04 9.29 0.43
C GLU A 18 4.79 9.42 1.95
N SER A 19 3.70 8.82 2.46
CA SER A 19 3.39 8.86 3.89
C SER A 19 4.50 8.27 4.76
N LEU A 20 5.28 7.34 4.24
CA LEU A 20 6.38 6.73 4.99
C LEU A 20 7.54 7.70 5.26
N ALA A 21 7.70 8.73 4.43
CA ALA A 21 8.69 9.78 4.66
C ALA A 21 8.24 10.81 5.71
N GLU A 22 6.91 10.95 5.88
CA GLU A 22 6.32 11.90 6.85
C GLU A 22 6.13 11.29 8.26
N MET A 23 6.39 9.98 8.39
CA MET A 23 6.22 9.30 9.67
C MET A 23 7.48 9.43 10.54
N PRO A 24 7.34 9.75 11.84
CA PRO A 24 8.46 9.89 12.76
C PRO A 24 8.95 8.51 13.25
N PHE A 25 9.50 7.70 12.34
CA PHE A 25 10.06 6.40 12.70
C PHE A 25 11.27 6.55 13.60
N ALA A 26 11.34 5.73 14.67
CA ALA A 26 12.48 5.68 15.58
C ALA A 26 13.78 5.21 14.88
N VAL A 27 13.63 4.35 13.84
CA VAL A 27 14.72 3.85 13.01
C VAL A 27 14.26 3.86 11.57
N GLN A 28 15.12 4.33 10.67
CA GLN A 28 14.88 4.35 9.24
C GLN A 28 14.37 2.99 8.73
N PRO A 29 13.18 2.93 8.12
CA PRO A 29 12.64 1.68 7.62
C PRO A 29 13.29 1.25 6.30
N VAL A 30 13.29 -0.06 6.05
CA VAL A 30 13.55 -0.61 4.72
C VAL A 30 12.21 -0.86 4.04
N VAL A 31 11.99 -0.19 2.90
CA VAL A 31 10.71 -0.21 2.20
C VAL A 31 10.76 -1.17 1.01
N ARG A 32 9.81 -2.07 0.93
CA ARG A 32 9.54 -2.84 -0.28
C ARG A 32 8.26 -2.33 -0.91
N VAL A 33 8.37 -1.76 -2.09
CA VAL A 33 7.19 -1.39 -2.90
C VAL A 33 6.79 -2.57 -3.75
N LEU A 34 5.51 -2.93 -3.71
CA LEU A 34 4.92 -4.01 -4.50
C LEU A 34 3.83 -3.46 -5.42
N HIS A 35 3.99 -3.70 -6.71
CA HIS A 35 2.95 -3.52 -7.71
C HIS A 35 2.51 -4.89 -8.22
N VAL A 36 1.20 -5.16 -8.20
CA VAL A 36 0.65 -6.45 -8.68
C VAL A 36 -0.18 -6.23 -9.92
N VAL A 37 0.14 -7.00 -10.96
CA VAL A 37 -0.57 -7.01 -12.26
C VAL A 37 -1.53 -8.19 -12.30
N ASP A 38 -2.83 -7.93 -12.29
CA ASP A 38 -3.86 -8.98 -12.35
C ASP A 38 -4.24 -9.30 -13.79
N VAL A 39 -3.41 -10.10 -14.46
CA VAL A 39 -3.65 -10.56 -15.83
C VAL A 39 -4.88 -11.48 -15.92
N ALA A 40 -5.21 -12.20 -14.83
CA ALA A 40 -6.38 -13.08 -14.82
C ALA A 40 -7.68 -12.30 -14.99
N ARG A 41 -7.74 -11.06 -14.50
CA ARG A 41 -8.90 -10.16 -14.69
C ARG A 41 -9.23 -9.88 -16.16
N VAL A 42 -8.21 -9.81 -17.02
CA VAL A 42 -8.40 -9.62 -18.47
C VAL A 42 -8.87 -10.89 -19.15
N ARG A 43 -8.39 -12.05 -18.68
CA ARG A 43 -8.71 -13.35 -19.28
C ARG A 43 -10.05 -13.92 -18.83
N ALA A 44 -10.48 -13.66 -17.61
CA ALA A 44 -11.66 -14.25 -16.98
C ALA A 44 -12.96 -14.11 -17.82
N PRO A 45 -13.31 -12.95 -18.42
CA PRO A 45 -14.51 -12.82 -19.23
C PRO A 45 -14.56 -13.76 -20.43
N PHE A 46 -13.40 -14.16 -20.95
CA PHE A 46 -13.27 -14.99 -22.16
C PHE A 46 -13.15 -16.49 -21.87
N MET A 47 -13.03 -16.88 -20.59
CA MET A 47 -12.97 -18.30 -20.21
C MET A 47 -14.36 -18.99 -20.22
N ILE A 48 -15.44 -18.21 -20.24
CA ILE A 48 -16.83 -18.70 -20.11
C ILE A 48 -17.55 -18.74 -21.48
N GLN A 49 -17.02 -18.08 -22.51
CA GLN A 49 -17.62 -18.02 -23.85
C GLN A 49 -16.71 -18.65 -24.91
N PRO A 50 -17.28 -19.24 -25.96
CA PRO A 50 -16.47 -19.75 -27.08
C PRO A 50 -15.63 -18.62 -27.68
N VAL A 51 -14.36 -18.89 -27.90
CA VAL A 51 -13.36 -17.93 -28.40
C VAL A 51 -13.83 -17.38 -29.75
N ILE A 52 -14.26 -16.13 -29.78
CA ILE A 52 -14.56 -15.41 -31.03
C ILE A 52 -13.22 -15.08 -31.70
N VAL A 53 -13.15 -15.23 -33.00
CA VAL A 53 -11.96 -14.87 -33.79
C VAL A 53 -11.55 -13.42 -33.50
N GLY A 54 -10.31 -13.23 -33.01
CA GLY A 54 -9.77 -11.91 -32.61
C GLY A 54 -9.63 -11.69 -31.12
N THR A 55 -10.29 -12.48 -30.27
CA THR A 55 -10.22 -12.37 -28.80
C THR A 55 -8.78 -12.49 -28.28
N GLU A 56 -7.99 -13.41 -28.83
CA GLU A 56 -6.60 -13.61 -28.41
C GLU A 56 -5.73 -12.37 -28.67
N ARG A 57 -5.92 -11.71 -29.82
CA ARG A 57 -5.19 -10.45 -30.12
C ARG A 57 -5.55 -9.33 -29.15
N TYR A 58 -6.82 -9.25 -28.77
CA TYR A 58 -7.29 -8.29 -27.76
C TYR A 58 -6.64 -8.58 -26.42
N ILE A 59 -6.69 -9.82 -25.93
CA ILE A 59 -6.07 -10.23 -24.66
C ILE A 59 -4.58 -9.90 -24.67
N GLN A 60 -3.87 -10.26 -25.73
CA GLN A 60 -2.43 -9.97 -25.84
C GLN A 60 -2.14 -8.46 -25.83
N SER A 61 -2.95 -7.65 -26.48
CA SER A 61 -2.80 -6.20 -26.48
C SER A 61 -3.01 -5.59 -25.09
N GLU A 62 -4.03 -6.04 -24.35
CA GLU A 62 -4.32 -5.58 -23.00
C GLU A 62 -3.24 -6.04 -22.00
N VAL A 63 -2.79 -7.29 -22.09
CA VAL A 63 -1.67 -7.77 -21.26
C VAL A 63 -0.42 -6.94 -21.50
N LYS A 64 -0.06 -6.67 -22.76
CA LYS A 64 1.09 -5.84 -23.11
C LYS A 64 0.95 -4.41 -22.58
N ARG A 65 -0.27 -3.85 -22.62
CA ARG A 65 -0.57 -2.53 -22.05
C ARG A 65 -0.37 -2.52 -20.53
N MET A 66 -0.88 -3.55 -19.83
CA MET A 66 -0.69 -3.69 -18.38
C MET A 66 0.79 -3.82 -18.01
N GLU A 67 1.56 -4.62 -18.74
CA GLU A 67 3.01 -4.77 -18.53
C GLU A 67 3.76 -3.44 -18.74
N THR A 68 3.37 -2.67 -19.76
CA THR A 68 3.96 -1.36 -20.03
C THR A 68 3.63 -0.38 -18.91
N ALA A 69 2.39 -0.34 -18.44
CA ALA A 69 1.97 0.46 -17.29
C ALA A 69 2.71 0.05 -16.01
N ALA A 70 2.89 -1.25 -15.79
CA ALA A 70 3.63 -1.76 -14.63
C ALA A 70 5.12 -1.35 -14.66
N LYS A 71 5.75 -1.32 -15.82
CA LYS A 71 7.13 -0.81 -15.97
C LYS A 71 7.21 0.69 -15.63
N SER A 72 6.22 1.49 -16.07
CA SER A 72 6.14 2.91 -15.71
C SER A 72 5.97 3.10 -14.20
N THR A 73 5.00 2.38 -13.60
CA THR A 73 4.75 2.40 -12.15
C THR A 73 6.00 2.01 -11.36
N LYS A 74 6.73 1.00 -11.81
CA LYS A 74 8.01 0.60 -11.19
C LYS A 74 9.01 1.75 -11.21
N LYS A 75 9.28 2.31 -12.39
CA LYS A 75 10.24 3.42 -12.56
C LYS A 75 9.84 4.65 -11.73
N GLU A 76 8.57 5.00 -11.73
CA GLU A 76 8.06 6.12 -10.94
C GLU A 76 8.22 5.87 -9.44
N SER A 77 7.97 4.63 -8.98
CA SER A 77 8.12 4.26 -7.57
C SER A 77 9.59 4.23 -7.13
N GLU A 78 10.51 3.79 -8.01
CA GLU A 78 11.96 3.84 -7.76
C GLU A 78 12.44 5.30 -7.63
N ALA A 79 12.02 6.17 -8.54
CA ALA A 79 12.32 7.59 -8.48
C ALA A 79 11.75 8.24 -7.20
N LEU A 80 10.52 7.87 -6.82
CA LEU A 80 9.87 8.37 -5.62
C LEU A 80 10.63 7.96 -4.35
N LEU A 81 11.02 6.69 -4.20
CA LEU A 81 11.86 6.24 -3.08
C LEU A 81 13.16 7.05 -2.98
N SER A 82 13.84 7.26 -4.11
CA SER A 82 15.07 8.05 -4.16
C SER A 82 14.84 9.51 -3.75
N THR A 83 13.80 10.14 -4.26
CA THR A 83 13.44 11.54 -3.93
C THR A 83 13.12 11.72 -2.46
N LEU A 84 12.47 10.73 -1.84
CA LEU A 84 12.09 10.73 -0.43
C LEU A 84 13.23 10.28 0.51
N GLY A 85 14.38 9.87 -0.01
CA GLY A 85 15.49 9.35 0.78
C GLY A 85 15.16 8.02 1.49
N LEU A 86 14.19 7.27 0.98
CA LEU A 86 13.78 5.98 1.54
C LEU A 86 14.61 4.84 0.94
N SER A 87 15.26 4.06 1.79
CA SER A 87 15.95 2.84 1.36
C SER A 87 14.95 1.74 1.03
N GLY A 88 15.02 1.19 -0.19
CA GLY A 88 14.08 0.15 -0.56
C GLY A 88 14.23 -0.40 -1.97
N THR A 89 13.32 -1.30 -2.32
CA THR A 89 13.25 -1.96 -3.62
C THR A 89 11.81 -1.94 -4.16
N VAL A 90 11.66 -1.95 -5.47
CA VAL A 90 10.37 -2.03 -6.15
C VAL A 90 10.26 -3.35 -6.89
N THR A 91 9.22 -4.11 -6.58
CA THR A 91 8.92 -5.40 -7.20
C THR A 91 7.59 -5.32 -7.96
N VAL A 92 7.56 -5.91 -9.14
CA VAL A 92 6.33 -6.12 -9.91
C VAL A 92 6.07 -7.63 -9.97
N GLU A 93 4.88 -8.06 -9.58
CA GLU A 93 4.47 -9.46 -9.65
C GLU A 93 3.14 -9.61 -10.41
N GLN A 94 2.92 -10.77 -11.02
CA GLN A 94 1.63 -11.13 -11.61
C GLN A 94 0.85 -12.00 -10.64
N GLY A 95 -0.46 -11.75 -10.53
CA GLY A 95 -1.35 -12.55 -9.68
C GLY A 95 -2.57 -11.79 -9.19
N GLY A 96 -3.39 -12.44 -8.38
CA GLY A 96 -4.50 -11.77 -7.71
C GLY A 96 -3.98 -10.76 -6.68
N VAL A 97 -4.42 -9.51 -6.80
CA VAL A 97 -3.84 -8.37 -6.08
C VAL A 97 -3.81 -8.60 -4.57
N ALA A 98 -4.98 -8.87 -3.96
CA ALA A 98 -5.08 -9.03 -2.50
C ALA A 98 -4.26 -10.23 -2.01
N ALA A 99 -4.36 -11.38 -2.67
CA ALA A 99 -3.64 -12.59 -2.29
C ALA A 99 -2.12 -12.41 -2.34
N THR A 100 -1.61 -11.75 -3.39
CA THR A 100 -0.18 -11.49 -3.55
C THR A 100 0.33 -10.53 -2.48
N ILE A 101 -0.41 -9.45 -2.18
CA ILE A 101 -0.05 -8.52 -1.09
C ILE A 101 0.00 -9.25 0.25
N MET A 102 -1.01 -10.07 0.59
CA MET A 102 -1.04 -10.83 1.84
C MET A 102 0.13 -11.81 1.96
N LYS A 103 0.47 -12.51 0.87
CA LYS A 103 1.64 -13.40 0.81
C LYS A 103 2.96 -12.66 1.13
N HIS A 104 3.11 -11.44 0.62
CA HIS A 104 4.28 -10.62 0.91
C HIS A 104 4.28 -10.07 2.33
N ALA A 105 3.11 -9.72 2.88
CA ALA A 105 2.95 -9.23 4.24
C ALA A 105 3.35 -10.26 5.32
N GLN A 106 3.23 -11.57 5.04
CA GLN A 106 3.64 -12.65 5.93
C GLN A 106 5.17 -12.79 6.13
N ARG A 107 6.00 -12.11 5.34
CA ARG A 107 7.46 -12.30 5.29
C ARG A 107 8.25 -11.39 6.24
N GLY A 108 7.81 -11.28 7.49
CA GLY A 108 8.49 -10.45 8.50
C GLY A 108 8.33 -8.96 8.22
N ILE A 109 7.22 -8.57 7.62
CA ILE A 109 6.79 -7.19 7.45
C ILE A 109 6.14 -6.73 8.75
N ALA A 110 6.57 -5.56 9.25
CA ALA A 110 5.99 -4.95 10.43
C ALA A 110 4.79 -4.06 10.09
N LEU A 111 4.81 -3.42 8.91
CA LEU A 111 3.77 -2.49 8.48
C LEU A 111 3.47 -2.68 6.99
N LEU A 112 2.19 -2.80 6.64
CA LEU A 112 1.68 -2.69 5.28
C LEU A 112 1.11 -1.28 5.08
N SER A 113 1.71 -0.48 4.19
CA SER A 113 1.16 0.81 3.76
C SER A 113 0.39 0.65 2.45
N ILE A 114 -0.84 1.12 2.42
CA ILE A 114 -1.73 1.01 1.26
C ILE A 114 -2.61 2.25 1.12
N GLY A 115 -2.85 2.67 -0.12
CA GLY A 115 -3.82 3.71 -0.41
C GLY A 115 -5.24 3.25 -0.09
N SER A 116 -6.08 4.16 0.39
CA SER A 116 -7.49 3.85 0.69
C SER A 116 -8.28 3.42 -0.55
N ARG A 117 -7.80 3.74 -1.75
CA ARG A 117 -8.44 3.47 -3.06
C ARG A 117 -7.40 3.17 -4.11
N GLY A 118 -7.84 2.54 -5.20
CA GLY A 118 -7.06 2.33 -6.40
C GLY A 118 -7.60 3.11 -7.60
N LEU A 119 -7.17 2.71 -8.80
CA LEU A 119 -7.54 3.34 -10.09
C LEU A 119 -9.04 3.28 -10.39
N ASP A 120 -9.74 2.25 -9.92
CA ASP A 120 -11.15 1.96 -10.27
C ASP A 120 -12.16 2.50 -9.22
N ALA A 121 -11.75 3.29 -8.24
CA ALA A 121 -12.62 3.69 -7.15
C ALA A 121 -13.51 4.89 -7.52
N LEU A 122 -14.81 4.67 -7.58
CA LEU A 122 -15.84 5.67 -7.90
C LEU A 122 -16.39 6.41 -6.68
N ASP A 123 -16.35 5.83 -5.49
CA ASP A 123 -17.00 6.38 -4.30
C ASP A 123 -16.03 7.04 -3.32
N ARG A 124 -16.37 8.25 -2.84
CA ARG A 124 -15.47 9.07 -2.00
C ARG A 124 -15.40 8.63 -0.54
N CYS A 125 -16.36 7.85 -0.05
CA CYS A 125 -16.51 7.53 1.37
C CYS A 125 -16.06 6.12 1.77
N MET A 126 -15.86 5.18 0.84
CA MET A 126 -15.56 3.79 1.14
C MET A 126 -14.10 3.42 0.88
N LEU A 127 -13.58 2.45 1.61
CA LEU A 127 -12.30 1.79 1.32
C LEU A 127 -12.44 0.97 0.03
N GLY A 128 -11.40 0.94 -0.79
CA GLY A 128 -11.32 0.04 -1.93
C GLY A 128 -11.29 -1.43 -1.48
N SER A 129 -11.61 -2.35 -2.39
CA SER A 129 -11.67 -3.79 -2.10
C SER A 129 -10.36 -4.34 -1.53
N VAL A 130 -9.22 -3.93 -2.07
CA VAL A 130 -7.88 -4.38 -1.62
C VAL A 130 -7.55 -3.81 -0.25
N SER A 131 -7.78 -2.51 0.00
CA SER A 131 -7.52 -1.88 1.30
C SER A 131 -8.46 -2.42 2.39
N SER A 132 -9.74 -2.67 2.07
CA SER A 132 -10.67 -3.33 2.98
C SER A 132 -10.22 -4.74 3.33
N HIS A 133 -9.80 -5.53 2.34
CA HIS A 133 -9.25 -6.87 2.56
C HIS A 133 -8.00 -6.84 3.44
N ALA A 134 -7.10 -5.88 3.19
CA ALA A 134 -5.89 -5.72 3.99
C ALA A 134 -6.18 -5.42 5.47
N VAL A 135 -7.11 -4.51 5.76
CA VAL A 135 -7.49 -4.16 7.14
C VAL A 135 -8.01 -5.37 7.91
N HIS A 136 -8.75 -6.27 7.27
CA HIS A 136 -9.35 -7.43 7.95
C HIS A 136 -8.43 -8.66 8.02
N HIS A 137 -7.47 -8.79 7.11
CA HIS A 137 -6.74 -10.06 6.92
C HIS A 137 -5.21 -9.94 6.93
N ALA A 138 -4.65 -8.74 7.03
CA ALA A 138 -3.19 -8.61 7.04
C ALA A 138 -2.59 -9.22 8.32
N PRO A 139 -1.49 -9.96 8.20
CA PRO A 139 -0.79 -10.56 9.34
C PRO A 139 0.12 -9.56 10.08
N CYS A 140 0.08 -8.29 9.72
CA CYS A 140 0.88 -7.21 10.27
C CYS A 140 0.03 -5.93 10.44
N SER A 141 0.58 -4.90 11.06
CA SER A 141 -0.07 -3.59 11.13
C SER A 141 -0.35 -3.02 9.75
N VAL A 142 -1.46 -2.30 9.59
CA VAL A 142 -1.88 -1.71 8.30
C VAL A 142 -2.03 -0.20 8.44
N LEU A 143 -1.36 0.53 7.56
CA LEU A 143 -1.54 1.96 7.36
C LEU A 143 -2.38 2.20 6.11
N VAL A 144 -3.57 2.76 6.27
CA VAL A 144 -4.43 3.14 5.16
C VAL A 144 -4.36 4.64 4.93
N VAL A 145 -3.81 5.04 3.79
CA VAL A 145 -3.60 6.46 3.44
C VAL A 145 -4.77 6.98 2.62
N LYS A 146 -5.51 7.94 3.17
CA LYS A 146 -6.73 8.52 2.57
C LYS A 146 -6.49 9.82 1.85
N GLU A 147 -5.52 10.60 2.33
CA GLU A 147 -5.24 11.96 1.86
C GLU A 147 -3.77 12.13 1.53
N ARG A 148 -3.45 13.24 0.89
CA ARG A 148 -2.06 13.60 0.63
C ARG A 148 -1.29 13.69 1.95
N PRO A 149 -0.15 13.01 2.08
CA PRO A 149 0.63 13.00 3.31
C PRO A 149 1.09 14.40 3.72
N ARG A 150 1.14 14.58 5.02
CA ARG A 150 1.68 15.78 5.72
C ARG A 150 2.45 15.31 6.93
N PRO A 151 3.38 16.10 7.47
CA PRO A 151 4.03 15.78 8.74
C PRO A 151 3.01 15.48 9.83
N ILE A 152 3.18 14.33 10.48
CA ILE A 152 2.26 13.88 11.54
C ILE A 152 2.57 14.68 12.81
N ARG A 153 1.62 15.47 13.26
CA ARG A 153 1.72 16.27 14.50
C ARG A 153 0.94 15.67 15.67
N GLN A 154 -0.06 14.87 15.38
CA GLN A 154 -0.94 14.30 16.40
C GLN A 154 -1.33 12.89 15.99
N VAL A 155 -1.31 11.98 16.95
CA VAL A 155 -1.80 10.60 16.81
C VAL A 155 -2.88 10.37 17.86
N VAL A 156 -4.05 9.96 17.41
CA VAL A 156 -5.15 9.53 18.30
C VAL A 156 -5.15 8.01 18.33
N VAL A 157 -5.05 7.44 19.51
CA VAL A 157 -5.08 5.99 19.72
C VAL A 157 -6.44 5.61 20.30
N ALA A 158 -7.24 4.83 19.57
CA ALA A 158 -8.47 4.26 20.07
C ALA A 158 -8.17 2.93 20.77
N ILE A 159 -8.57 2.80 22.04
CA ILE A 159 -8.40 1.60 22.85
C ILE A 159 -9.75 1.16 23.41
N ASP A 160 -10.00 -0.16 23.38
CA ASP A 160 -11.21 -0.79 23.90
C ASP A 160 -10.91 -1.81 25.01
N GLY A 161 -9.64 -1.91 25.44
CA GLY A 161 -9.16 -2.89 26.43
C GLY A 161 -8.90 -4.28 25.86
N SER A 162 -9.02 -4.46 24.53
CA SER A 162 -8.69 -5.73 23.88
C SER A 162 -7.16 -5.92 23.72
N ALA A 163 -6.75 -7.18 23.58
CA ALA A 163 -5.34 -7.51 23.29
C ALA A 163 -4.86 -6.90 21.96
N GLU A 164 -5.77 -6.67 21.02
CA GLU A 164 -5.51 -6.06 19.73
C GLU A 164 -5.21 -4.56 19.85
N SER A 165 -5.98 -3.84 20.67
CA SER A 165 -5.71 -2.43 20.95
C SER A 165 -4.40 -2.23 21.69
N ASP A 166 -4.06 -3.14 22.62
CA ASP A 166 -2.75 -3.13 23.29
C ASP A 166 -1.57 -3.34 22.33
N LYS A 167 -1.76 -4.21 21.33
CA LYS A 167 -0.75 -4.41 20.26
C LYS A 167 -0.54 -3.13 19.44
N ALA A 168 -1.61 -2.39 19.15
CA ALA A 168 -1.51 -1.13 18.42
C ALA A 168 -0.71 -0.09 19.22
N VAL A 169 -0.96 0.04 20.50
CA VAL A 169 -0.18 0.93 21.41
C VAL A 169 1.29 0.52 21.43
N LYS A 170 1.59 -0.76 21.66
CA LYS A 170 2.96 -1.28 21.68
C LYS A 170 3.68 -1.06 20.36
N PHE A 171 2.97 -1.22 19.23
CA PHE A 171 3.53 -0.96 17.90
C PHE A 171 3.96 0.51 17.76
N LEU A 172 3.08 1.43 18.14
CA LEU A 172 3.40 2.87 18.11
C LEU A 172 4.59 3.20 19.00
N MET A 173 4.59 2.76 20.25
CA MET A 173 5.68 3.02 21.20
C MET A 173 7.03 2.45 20.75
N HIS A 174 7.02 1.30 20.06
CA HIS A 174 8.25 0.63 19.63
C HIS A 174 8.84 1.21 18.34
N HIS A 175 8.00 1.66 17.45
CA HIS A 175 8.44 2.03 16.09
C HIS A 175 8.45 3.52 15.81
N PHE A 176 7.81 4.33 16.66
CA PHE A 176 7.75 5.78 16.47
C PHE A 176 8.46 6.50 17.58
N ASN A 177 9.20 7.52 17.21
CA ASN A 177 9.77 8.46 18.17
C ASN A 177 8.91 9.73 18.13
N PRO A 178 8.06 9.99 19.11
CA PRO A 178 7.37 11.27 19.18
C PRO A 178 8.43 12.36 19.18
N ALA A 179 8.30 13.36 18.32
CA ALA A 179 9.16 14.53 18.36
C ALA A 179 9.18 15.06 19.79
N PRO A 180 10.34 15.47 20.33
CA PRO A 180 10.38 16.10 21.65
C PRO A 180 9.41 17.29 21.64
N ASP A 181 8.67 17.43 22.74
CA ASP A 181 7.68 18.50 22.89
C ASP A 181 8.33 19.84 22.55
N GLY A 182 7.86 20.45 21.46
CA GLY A 182 8.19 21.83 21.17
C GLY A 182 7.56 22.73 22.24
N PRO A 183 8.12 23.93 22.50
CA PRO A 183 7.73 24.79 23.62
C PRO A 183 6.28 25.32 23.58
N ASP A 184 5.46 24.96 22.62
CA ASP A 184 4.12 25.53 22.40
C ASP A 184 2.96 24.53 22.57
N ARG A 185 3.07 23.54 23.44
CA ARG A 185 1.90 22.71 23.82
C ARG A 185 1.29 23.24 25.10
N GLU A 186 0.29 24.11 24.99
CA GLU A 186 -0.66 24.29 26.08
C GLU A 186 -1.42 22.96 26.30
N PRO A 187 -1.55 22.49 27.53
CA PRO A 187 -2.35 21.34 27.87
C PRO A 187 -3.83 21.66 27.59
N VAL A 188 -4.51 20.81 26.83
CA VAL A 188 -5.96 20.84 26.60
C VAL A 188 -6.65 20.14 27.75
#